data_288b934086a57dd828031ec384352f95
#
_entry.id   288b934086a57dd828031ec384352f95
#
_cell.length_a   1.000
_cell.length_b   1.000
_cell.length_c   1.000
_cell.angle_alpha   90.00
_cell.angle_beta   90.00
_cell.angle_gamma   90.00
#
_symmetry.space_group_name_H-M   'P 1'
#
loop_
_entity.id
_entity.type
_entity.pdbx_description
1 polymer ?
#
loop_
_entity_poly.entity_id
_entity_poly.type
_entity_poly.pdbx_seq_one_letter_code
_entity_poly.pdbx_strand_id
1 'polypeptide(L)'
;DIVDDSLDEANETVIITLSSPTNASLGTDIVHTYTINDNDNAPAIGFNITSSKSDEPSPPINITVDVSQISGREISVDYQLTGTASGSGIDYTLENGTLTINAGENTGTITIPSIIDDDLAEEDETIIITLSNPTNAFLGDNFIYTHTISANDDDKRPILIATSPQDDSIRVPIDSDIVLKFNKEVNCASGNIYIESEDNSSSFAVNVANQIVTGCGTETITIDLPTDLEYETKYYVLIENTVFEDILGN
;
A
#
# COMPACT_ATOMS: atom_id res chain seq x y z
N ASP A 1 -24.60 23.66 45.17
CA ASP A 1 -23.15 23.73 44.95
C ASP A 1 -22.88 23.40 43.48
N ILE A 2 -21.96 24.12 42.86
CA ILE A 2 -21.41 23.74 41.57
C ILE A 2 -20.45 22.57 41.83
N VAL A 3 -20.53 21.54 41.01
CA VAL A 3 -19.67 20.37 41.12
C VAL A 3 -18.49 20.60 40.14
N ASP A 4 -17.28 20.42 40.67
CA ASP A 4 -16.04 20.48 39.90
C ASP A 4 -15.67 19.06 39.51
N ASP A 5 -15.30 18.81 38.25
CA ASP A 5 -14.81 17.52 37.76
C ASP A 5 -13.52 17.69 36.97
N SER A 6 -13.15 16.85 36.06
CA SER A 6 -11.92 16.91 35.26
C SER A 6 -12.20 16.82 33.76
N LEU A 7 -13.42 17.13 33.37
CA LEU A 7 -13.88 17.00 31.98
C LEU A 7 -13.83 18.38 31.28
N ASP A 8 -12.98 18.53 30.27
CA ASP A 8 -12.97 19.71 29.40
C ASP A 8 -14.33 19.87 28.73
N GLU A 9 -15.03 20.97 29.05
CA GLU A 9 -16.39 21.26 28.61
C GLU A 9 -16.51 22.70 28.08
N ALA A 10 -17.65 23.01 27.50
CA ALA A 10 -17.98 24.39 27.22
C ALA A 10 -18.50 25.10 28.46
N ASN A 11 -18.24 26.41 28.61
CA ASN A 11 -18.87 27.20 29.66
C ASN A 11 -20.39 27.03 29.63
N GLU A 12 -21.00 26.82 30.81
CA GLU A 12 -22.42 26.62 30.96
C GLU A 12 -23.10 27.80 31.66
N THR A 13 -24.42 27.87 31.61
CA THR A 13 -25.18 28.93 32.28
C THR A 13 -26.34 28.38 33.08
N VAL A 14 -26.54 28.95 34.28
CA VAL A 14 -27.75 28.77 35.08
C VAL A 14 -28.55 30.08 34.98
N ILE A 15 -29.76 29.99 34.43
CA ILE A 15 -30.65 31.13 34.29
C ILE A 15 -31.75 31.03 35.35
N ILE A 16 -31.82 32.01 36.24
CA ILE A 16 -32.83 32.11 37.29
C ILE A 16 -33.81 33.20 36.90
N THR A 17 -35.08 32.85 36.79
CA THR A 17 -36.17 33.81 36.47
C THR A 17 -37.17 33.90 37.62
N LEU A 18 -37.38 35.08 38.15
CA LEU A 18 -38.41 35.34 39.15
C LEU A 18 -39.77 35.43 38.48
N SER A 19 -40.78 34.76 39.08
CA SER A 19 -42.15 34.78 38.57
C SER A 19 -43.18 34.68 39.67
N SER A 20 -44.43 35.06 39.39
CA SER A 20 -45.61 34.86 40.24
C SER A 20 -45.43 35.32 41.72
N PRO A 21 -45.05 36.57 41.99
CA PRO A 21 -44.87 37.07 43.31
C PRO A 21 -46.20 37.08 44.10
N THR A 22 -46.14 36.73 45.40
CA THR A 22 -47.29 36.87 46.28
C THR A 22 -47.05 38.01 47.26
N ASN A 23 -47.99 38.91 47.42
CA ASN A 23 -47.90 40.13 48.22
C ASN A 23 -46.77 41.10 47.85
N ALA A 24 -46.31 41.04 46.59
CA ALA A 24 -45.24 41.84 46.01
C ALA A 24 -45.50 42.07 44.51
N SER A 25 -44.74 42.95 43.86
CA SER A 25 -44.65 43.06 42.40
C SER A 25 -43.23 42.79 41.93
N LEU A 26 -43.12 42.25 40.73
CA LEU A 26 -41.83 42.09 40.09
C LEU A 26 -41.21 43.44 39.75
N GLY A 27 -39.91 43.56 39.99
CA GLY A 27 -39.10 44.70 39.51
C GLY A 27 -38.74 44.54 38.02
N THR A 28 -37.79 45.37 37.57
CA THR A 28 -37.31 45.36 36.19
C THR A 28 -36.32 44.17 35.95
N ASP A 29 -35.53 43.81 36.94
CA ASP A 29 -34.47 42.82 36.85
C ASP A 29 -34.95 41.47 37.40
N ILE A 30 -35.70 40.76 36.58
CA ILE A 30 -36.35 39.49 36.95
C ILE A 30 -35.58 38.26 36.49
N VAL A 31 -34.49 38.45 35.70
CA VAL A 31 -33.64 37.37 35.19
C VAL A 31 -32.23 37.59 35.68
N HIS A 32 -31.64 36.53 36.24
CA HIS A 32 -30.23 36.48 36.58
C HIS A 32 -29.59 35.31 35.88
N THR A 33 -28.48 35.56 35.14
CA THR A 33 -27.67 34.53 34.48
C THR A 33 -26.37 34.36 35.25
N TYR A 34 -26.12 33.18 35.70
CA TYR A 34 -24.85 32.77 36.28
C TYR A 34 -24.10 31.91 35.26
N THR A 35 -22.84 32.26 34.95
CA THR A 35 -21.99 31.48 34.05
C THR A 35 -21.09 30.59 34.89
N ILE A 36 -21.07 29.30 34.61
CA ILE A 36 -20.12 28.33 35.07
C ILE A 36 -19.00 28.27 34.05
N ASN A 37 -17.79 28.65 34.46
CA ASN A 37 -16.63 28.59 33.58
C ASN A 37 -15.99 27.23 33.75
N ASP A 38 -15.71 26.56 32.64
CA ASP A 38 -14.85 25.40 32.60
C ASP A 38 -13.42 25.81 32.97
N ASN A 39 -12.76 24.99 33.81
CA ASN A 39 -11.40 25.20 34.29
C ASN A 39 -10.46 24.04 33.91
N ASP A 40 -10.94 23.10 33.12
CA ASP A 40 -10.19 21.92 32.70
C ASP A 40 -9.44 22.14 31.38
N ASN A 41 -8.37 21.39 31.19
CA ASN A 41 -7.54 21.53 30.00
C ASN A 41 -8.06 20.62 28.89
N ALA A 42 -8.08 21.16 27.66
CA ALA A 42 -8.30 20.34 26.49
C ALA A 42 -7.29 19.17 26.41
N PRO A 43 -7.68 17.99 25.91
CA PRO A 43 -6.78 16.83 25.80
C PRO A 43 -5.73 16.97 24.71
N ALA A 44 -4.65 16.20 24.82
CA ALA A 44 -3.73 15.96 23.70
C ALA A 44 -4.29 14.88 22.78
N ILE A 45 -4.16 15.06 21.46
CA ILE A 45 -4.55 14.09 20.43
C ILE A 45 -3.33 13.55 19.68
N GLY A 46 -3.27 12.24 19.43
CA GLY A 46 -2.16 11.61 18.71
C GLY A 46 -2.40 10.15 18.37
N PHE A 47 -1.53 9.58 17.58
CA PHE A 47 -1.61 8.16 17.23
C PHE A 47 -1.24 7.26 18.42
N ASN A 48 -1.98 6.16 18.58
CA ASN A 48 -1.69 5.13 19.58
C ASN A 48 -0.32 4.46 19.33
N ILE A 49 -0.04 4.17 18.07
CA ILE A 49 1.26 3.69 17.57
C ILE A 49 1.72 4.59 16.43
N THR A 50 3.01 4.66 16.17
CA THR A 50 3.58 5.56 15.16
C THR A 50 3.95 4.86 13.86
N SER A 51 3.86 3.52 13.80
CA SER A 51 4.16 2.78 12.57
C SER A 51 3.48 1.42 12.51
N SER A 52 3.29 0.94 11.29
CA SER A 52 2.93 -0.45 10.99
C SER A 52 3.49 -0.86 9.62
N LYS A 53 3.35 -2.14 9.27
CA LYS A 53 3.77 -2.70 8.00
C LYS A 53 2.79 -3.77 7.54
N SER A 54 2.56 -3.88 6.23
CA SER A 54 1.83 -4.97 5.59
C SER A 54 2.40 -5.28 4.21
N ASP A 55 2.08 -6.45 3.69
CA ASP A 55 2.32 -6.82 2.31
C ASP A 55 1.10 -6.43 1.44
N GLU A 56 1.20 -6.56 0.15
CA GLU A 56 0.13 -6.43 -0.83
C GLU A 56 -0.43 -7.82 -1.23
N PRO A 57 -1.76 -7.95 -1.45
CA PRO A 57 -2.79 -7.03 -0.98
C PRO A 57 -2.97 -7.11 0.53
N SER A 58 -3.47 -6.06 1.15
CA SER A 58 -3.77 -6.06 2.58
C SER A 58 -5.25 -5.83 2.84
N PRO A 59 -5.83 -6.48 3.88
CA PRO A 59 -7.14 -6.11 4.40
C PRO A 59 -7.11 -4.67 4.92
N PRO A 60 -8.29 -4.04 5.17
CA PRO A 60 -8.35 -2.69 5.69
C PRO A 60 -7.48 -2.50 6.95
N ILE A 61 -6.68 -1.43 6.95
CA ILE A 61 -5.77 -1.09 8.04
C ILE A 61 -6.43 -0.02 8.90
N ASN A 62 -6.73 -0.34 10.14
CA ASN A 62 -7.33 0.57 11.10
C ASN A 62 -6.24 1.20 11.98
N ILE A 63 -6.13 2.51 11.93
CA ILE A 63 -5.14 3.31 12.64
C ILE A 63 -5.87 4.06 13.75
N THR A 64 -5.55 3.73 15.01
CA THR A 64 -6.19 4.34 16.18
C THR A 64 -5.52 5.67 16.52
N VAL A 65 -6.35 6.68 16.71
CA VAL A 65 -5.98 7.99 17.24
C VAL A 65 -6.60 8.13 18.62
N ASP A 66 -5.78 8.39 19.64
CA ASP A 66 -6.18 8.50 21.03
C ASP A 66 -6.20 9.96 21.48
N VAL A 67 -7.03 10.25 22.46
CA VAL A 67 -6.93 11.48 23.25
C VAL A 67 -6.46 11.16 24.67
N SER A 68 -5.66 12.03 25.25
CA SER A 68 -5.03 11.81 26.56
C SER A 68 -6.03 11.70 27.70
N GLN A 69 -7.22 12.28 27.54
CA GLN A 69 -8.36 12.19 28.46
C GLN A 69 -9.66 12.42 27.69
N ILE A 70 -10.76 11.93 28.22
CA ILE A 70 -12.10 12.16 27.66
C ILE A 70 -12.42 13.65 27.77
N SER A 71 -13.06 14.22 26.74
CA SER A 71 -13.60 15.57 26.73
C SER A 71 -15.12 15.54 26.61
N GLY A 72 -15.81 16.46 27.23
CA GLY A 72 -17.23 16.71 27.03
C GLY A 72 -17.55 17.42 25.70
N ARG A 73 -16.52 17.73 24.91
CA ARG A 73 -16.61 18.40 23.62
C ARG A 73 -16.26 17.46 22.49
N GLU A 74 -16.88 17.65 21.34
CA GLU A 74 -16.45 17.00 20.10
C GLU A 74 -15.05 17.51 19.72
N ILE A 75 -14.14 16.59 19.43
CA ILE A 75 -12.78 16.86 18.98
C ILE A 75 -12.67 16.54 17.49
N SER A 76 -12.03 17.41 16.73
CA SER A 76 -11.68 17.12 15.34
C SER A 76 -10.20 17.39 15.08
N VAL A 77 -9.62 16.66 14.14
CA VAL A 77 -8.24 16.83 13.68
C VAL A 77 -8.15 16.53 12.19
N ASP A 78 -7.50 17.40 11.44
CA ASP A 78 -7.21 17.15 10.04
C ASP A 78 -6.06 16.15 9.91
N TYR A 79 -6.12 15.29 8.87
CA TYR A 79 -5.01 14.42 8.51
C TYR A 79 -4.66 14.59 7.03
N GLN A 80 -3.36 14.59 6.76
CA GLN A 80 -2.78 14.70 5.43
C GLN A 80 -1.87 13.50 5.16
N LEU A 81 -1.96 12.99 3.93
CA LEU A 81 -1.16 11.88 3.43
C LEU A 81 0.01 12.39 2.60
N THR A 82 1.16 11.78 2.83
CA THR A 82 2.40 11.92 2.08
C THR A 82 3.13 10.57 2.06
N GLY A 83 4.31 10.49 1.51
CA GLY A 83 5.11 9.25 1.46
C GLY A 83 5.57 8.95 0.04
N THR A 84 6.05 7.74 -0.19
CA THR A 84 6.49 7.28 -1.51
C THR A 84 5.37 6.57 -2.26
N ALA A 85 4.45 5.90 -1.54
CA ALA A 85 3.28 5.26 -2.12
C ALA A 85 2.31 6.26 -2.78
N SER A 86 1.73 5.88 -3.89
CA SER A 86 0.84 6.68 -4.73
C SER A 86 -0.63 6.44 -4.37
N GLY A 87 -1.34 7.46 -3.96
CA GLY A 87 -2.77 7.39 -3.64
C GLY A 87 -3.68 7.25 -4.86
N SER A 88 -4.98 7.54 -4.65
CA SER A 88 -6.01 7.58 -5.71
C SER A 88 -6.22 6.24 -6.42
N GLY A 89 -5.97 5.13 -5.74
CA GLY A 89 -6.25 3.80 -6.27
C GLY A 89 -5.10 3.19 -7.08
N ILE A 90 -3.87 3.69 -6.95
CA ILE A 90 -2.65 3.06 -7.44
C ILE A 90 -2.20 2.08 -6.35
N ASP A 91 -1.58 2.52 -5.26
CA ASP A 91 -1.11 1.64 -4.19
C ASP A 91 -2.09 1.60 -3.01
N TYR A 92 -2.89 2.67 -2.82
CA TYR A 92 -3.92 2.73 -1.79
C TYR A 92 -5.07 3.70 -2.13
N THR A 93 -6.18 3.65 -1.34
CA THR A 93 -7.42 4.40 -1.65
C THR A 93 -7.80 5.46 -0.60
N LEU A 94 -6.98 5.72 0.43
CA LEU A 94 -7.25 6.76 1.42
C LEU A 94 -6.94 8.15 0.86
N GLU A 95 -7.81 9.12 1.14
CA GLU A 95 -7.64 10.55 0.80
C GLU A 95 -7.43 11.39 2.07
N ASN A 96 -6.90 12.61 1.93
CA ASN A 96 -6.83 13.58 3.02
C ASN A 96 -8.22 13.83 3.60
N GLY A 97 -8.31 14.07 4.92
CA GLY A 97 -9.59 14.27 5.55
C GLY A 97 -9.52 14.84 6.96
N THR A 98 -10.64 14.76 7.65
CA THR A 98 -10.78 15.18 9.05
C THR A 98 -11.34 14.01 9.86
N LEU A 99 -10.67 13.67 10.95
CA LEU A 99 -11.17 12.71 11.94
C LEU A 99 -11.97 13.47 13.00
N THR A 100 -13.13 12.93 13.36
CA THR A 100 -13.95 13.43 14.46
C THR A 100 -14.05 12.37 15.55
N ILE A 101 -13.84 12.79 16.80
CA ILE A 101 -14.05 12.00 18.02
C ILE A 101 -15.19 12.66 18.79
N ASN A 102 -16.29 11.93 19.00
CA ASN A 102 -17.46 12.49 19.67
C ASN A 102 -17.18 12.78 21.15
N ALA A 103 -17.93 13.73 21.71
CA ALA A 103 -17.91 13.98 23.15
C ALA A 103 -18.13 12.68 23.93
N GLY A 104 -17.32 12.47 24.97
CA GLY A 104 -17.34 11.26 25.79
C GLY A 104 -16.58 10.04 25.24
N GLU A 105 -16.04 10.12 24.04
CA GLU A 105 -15.16 9.09 23.45
C GLU A 105 -13.69 9.46 23.66
N ASN A 106 -12.83 8.47 23.72
CA ASN A 106 -11.38 8.67 23.91
C ASN A 106 -10.54 8.19 22.70
N THR A 107 -11.18 7.67 21.66
CA THR A 107 -10.49 7.14 20.48
C THR A 107 -11.27 7.46 19.20
N GLY A 108 -10.52 7.62 18.11
CA GLY A 108 -11.05 7.63 16.75
C GLY A 108 -10.23 6.71 15.86
N THR A 109 -10.70 6.44 14.65
CA THR A 109 -10.03 5.53 13.71
C THR A 109 -9.93 6.15 12.34
N ILE A 110 -8.72 6.19 11.79
CA ILE A 110 -8.46 6.44 10.37
C ILE A 110 -8.26 5.08 9.72
N THR A 111 -8.99 4.79 8.64
CA THR A 111 -8.92 3.49 7.96
C THR A 111 -8.33 3.67 6.58
N ILE A 112 -7.27 2.94 6.24
CA ILE A 112 -6.82 2.73 4.86
C ILE A 112 -7.66 1.55 4.34
N PRO A 113 -8.60 1.77 3.40
CA PRO A 113 -9.57 0.75 3.02
C PRO A 113 -8.97 -0.44 2.29
N SER A 114 -7.92 -0.20 1.50
CA SER A 114 -7.19 -1.23 0.76
C SER A 114 -5.77 -0.79 0.46
N ILE A 115 -4.85 -1.72 0.54
CA ILE A 115 -3.58 -1.71 -0.19
C ILE A 115 -3.82 -2.53 -1.45
N ILE A 116 -3.40 -2.00 -2.59
CA ILE A 116 -3.66 -2.56 -3.92
C ILE A 116 -2.45 -3.37 -4.33
N ASP A 117 -2.70 -4.57 -4.84
CA ASP A 117 -1.70 -5.49 -5.36
C ASP A 117 -1.69 -5.34 -6.89
N ASP A 118 -0.52 -5.19 -7.48
CA ASP A 118 -0.34 -5.26 -8.92
C ASP A 118 0.82 -6.21 -9.30
N ASP A 119 1.22 -6.23 -10.55
CA ASP A 119 2.27 -7.14 -11.03
C ASP A 119 3.62 -6.41 -11.27
N LEU A 120 3.78 -5.20 -10.73
CA LEU A 120 5.01 -4.42 -10.88
C LEU A 120 5.97 -4.74 -9.74
N ALA A 121 7.23 -4.97 -10.08
CA ALA A 121 8.29 -5.07 -9.09
C ALA A 121 8.61 -3.66 -8.56
N GLU A 122 8.42 -3.47 -7.28
CA GLU A 122 8.60 -2.20 -6.59
C GLU A 122 9.55 -2.35 -5.41
N GLU A 123 9.92 -1.23 -4.83
CA GLU A 123 10.63 -1.18 -3.55
C GLU A 123 9.63 -0.98 -2.43
N ASP A 124 10.01 -1.27 -1.17
CA ASP A 124 9.18 -0.94 0.00
C ASP A 124 8.75 0.53 -0.05
N GLU A 125 7.46 0.78 0.02
CA GLU A 125 6.88 2.12 -0.04
C GLU A 125 6.26 2.57 1.28
N THR A 126 5.95 3.86 1.41
CA THR A 126 5.41 4.41 2.65
C THR A 126 4.19 5.28 2.41
N ILE A 127 3.20 5.14 3.32
CA ILE A 127 2.10 6.08 3.52
C ILE A 127 2.36 6.78 4.84
N ILE A 128 2.57 8.10 4.81
CA ILE A 128 2.80 8.90 6.01
C ILE A 128 1.56 9.74 6.26
N ILE A 129 0.96 9.59 7.44
CA ILE A 129 -0.21 10.34 7.88
C ILE A 129 0.23 11.34 8.94
N THR A 130 -0.02 12.63 8.70
CA THR A 130 0.30 13.72 9.61
C THR A 130 -0.98 14.38 10.11
N LEU A 131 -1.18 14.43 11.43
CA LEU A 131 -2.27 15.15 12.07
C LEU A 131 -1.95 16.65 12.15
N SER A 132 -2.98 17.49 11.97
CA SER A 132 -2.85 18.95 12.04
C SER A 132 -4.18 19.61 12.42
N ASN A 133 -4.14 20.90 12.79
CA ASN A 133 -5.32 21.74 13.05
C ASN A 133 -6.36 21.11 14.03
N PRO A 134 -5.97 20.61 15.20
CA PRO A 134 -6.93 20.07 16.14
C PRO A 134 -7.89 21.15 16.66
N THR A 135 -9.15 20.78 16.84
CA THR A 135 -10.18 21.60 17.48
C THR A 135 -10.58 20.95 18.80
N ASN A 136 -10.69 21.74 19.87
CA ASN A 136 -10.96 21.28 21.24
C ASN A 136 -9.92 20.26 21.77
N ALA A 137 -8.74 20.28 21.21
CA ALA A 137 -7.57 19.48 21.60
C ALA A 137 -6.27 20.20 21.20
N PHE A 138 -5.13 19.72 21.63
CA PHE A 138 -3.82 20.10 21.11
C PHE A 138 -3.06 18.88 20.60
N LEU A 139 -2.12 19.07 19.67
CA LEU A 139 -1.32 17.96 19.14
C LEU A 139 -0.42 17.39 20.23
N GLY A 140 -0.49 16.09 20.42
CA GLY A 140 0.46 15.32 21.23
C GLY A 140 1.77 15.05 20.48
N ASP A 141 2.68 14.30 21.12
CA ASP A 141 3.99 13.97 20.55
C ASP A 141 3.89 13.05 19.32
N ASN A 142 2.89 12.15 19.30
CA ASN A 142 2.67 11.16 18.25
C ASN A 142 1.69 11.69 17.18
N PHE A 143 2.04 12.75 16.48
CA PHE A 143 1.19 13.31 15.43
C PHE A 143 1.55 12.86 14.01
N ILE A 144 2.55 11.99 13.86
CA ILE A 144 2.97 11.37 12.60
C ILE A 144 2.89 9.86 12.72
N TYR A 145 2.29 9.21 11.74
CA TYR A 145 2.22 7.76 11.60
C TYR A 145 2.74 7.35 10.23
N THR A 146 3.51 6.25 10.18
CA THR A 146 4.05 5.70 8.94
C THR A 146 3.58 4.26 8.76
N HIS A 147 2.89 3.98 7.68
CA HIS A 147 2.65 2.62 7.21
C HIS A 147 3.64 2.29 6.11
N THR A 148 4.31 1.14 6.21
CA THR A 148 5.18 0.63 5.16
C THR A 148 4.44 -0.47 4.41
N ILE A 149 4.34 -0.33 3.11
CA ILE A 149 3.89 -1.36 2.18
C ILE A 149 5.15 -2.14 1.81
N SER A 150 5.15 -3.45 2.05
CA SER A 150 6.28 -4.30 1.65
C SER A 150 6.16 -4.65 0.19
N ALA A 151 7.21 -4.44 -0.56
CA ALA A 151 7.34 -5.04 -1.87
C ALA A 151 7.19 -6.58 -1.76
N ASN A 152 6.24 -7.15 -2.48
CA ASN A 152 6.01 -8.60 -2.56
C ASN A 152 6.09 -9.11 -3.99
N ASP A 153 6.11 -8.21 -4.95
CA ASP A 153 6.37 -8.45 -6.34
C ASP A 153 7.86 -8.47 -6.60
N ASP A 154 8.49 -9.53 -6.13
CA ASP A 154 9.77 -9.96 -6.66
C ASP A 154 9.53 -10.16 -8.16
N ASP A 155 10.35 -9.55 -9.03
CA ASP A 155 10.20 -9.64 -10.49
C ASP A 155 9.68 -11.04 -10.86
N LYS A 156 8.35 -11.14 -10.93
CA LYS A 156 7.62 -12.43 -10.95
C LYS A 156 8.00 -13.24 -12.17
N ARG A 157 8.52 -12.54 -13.21
CA ARG A 157 8.91 -13.17 -14.46
C ARG A 157 10.33 -13.72 -14.39
N PRO A 158 10.55 -14.92 -14.94
CA PRO A 158 11.91 -15.44 -15.09
C PRO A 158 12.75 -14.51 -15.99
N ILE A 159 13.94 -14.15 -15.52
CA ILE A 159 14.91 -13.36 -16.29
C ILE A 159 15.94 -14.29 -16.91
N LEU A 160 16.13 -14.21 -18.22
CA LEU A 160 17.22 -14.88 -18.91
C LEU A 160 18.55 -14.22 -18.56
N ILE A 161 19.42 -14.94 -17.84
CA ILE A 161 20.71 -14.42 -17.33
C ILE A 161 21.92 -14.89 -18.13
N ALA A 162 21.81 -15.96 -18.88
CA ALA A 162 22.87 -16.46 -19.75
C ALA A 162 22.33 -17.36 -20.86
N THR A 163 23.06 -17.41 -21.96
CA THR A 163 22.80 -18.33 -23.08
C THR A 163 24.07 -19.11 -23.45
N SER A 164 23.91 -20.31 -23.99
CA SER A 164 24.95 -21.01 -24.70
C SER A 164 24.37 -21.56 -26.02
N PRO A 165 24.93 -21.21 -27.20
CA PRO A 165 26.02 -20.24 -27.38
C PRO A 165 25.71 -18.86 -26.80
N GLN A 166 26.75 -18.13 -26.38
CA GLN A 166 26.56 -16.73 -25.91
C GLN A 166 26.13 -15.86 -27.10
N ASP A 167 25.44 -14.77 -26.80
CA ASP A 167 25.07 -13.77 -27.78
C ASP A 167 26.30 -13.28 -28.56
N ASP A 168 26.16 -13.07 -29.88
CA ASP A 168 27.21 -12.71 -30.81
C ASP A 168 28.39 -13.72 -30.89
N SER A 169 28.24 -14.96 -30.43
CA SER A 169 29.28 -16.00 -30.57
C SER A 169 29.57 -16.33 -32.03
N ILE A 170 30.85 -16.50 -32.33
CA ILE A 170 31.32 -16.89 -33.66
C ILE A 170 31.97 -18.29 -33.57
N ARG A 171 31.95 -19.03 -34.69
CA ARG A 171 32.51 -20.40 -34.80
C ARG A 171 31.80 -21.40 -33.88
N VAL A 172 30.50 -21.20 -33.71
CA VAL A 172 29.64 -22.14 -33.00
C VAL A 172 29.55 -23.43 -33.85
N PRO A 173 29.71 -24.64 -33.27
CA PRO A 173 29.42 -25.87 -33.98
C PRO A 173 27.97 -25.90 -34.48
N ILE A 174 27.75 -26.42 -35.66
CA ILE A 174 26.42 -26.44 -36.30
C ILE A 174 25.42 -27.37 -35.58
N ASP A 175 25.93 -28.33 -34.84
CA ASP A 175 25.21 -29.31 -34.00
C ASP A 175 25.06 -28.87 -32.54
N SER A 176 25.29 -27.59 -32.23
CA SER A 176 25.19 -27.10 -30.84
C SER A 176 23.77 -27.00 -30.38
N ASP A 177 23.51 -27.51 -29.18
CA ASP A 177 22.27 -27.20 -28.43
C ASP A 177 22.19 -25.72 -28.10
N ILE A 178 20.96 -25.22 -27.96
CA ILE A 178 20.67 -23.88 -27.39
C ILE A 178 20.33 -24.08 -25.91
N VAL A 179 21.14 -23.49 -25.03
CA VAL A 179 20.92 -23.52 -23.59
C VAL A 179 20.55 -22.13 -23.09
N LEU A 180 19.43 -22.04 -22.39
CA LEU A 180 18.91 -20.81 -21.76
C LEU A 180 19.01 -20.98 -20.25
N LYS A 181 19.68 -20.06 -19.56
CA LYS A 181 19.77 -20.04 -18.11
C LYS A 181 19.00 -18.85 -17.55
N PHE A 182 18.08 -19.13 -16.64
CA PHE A 182 17.26 -18.14 -15.94
C PHE A 182 17.74 -17.91 -14.50
N ASN A 183 17.28 -16.82 -13.89
CA ASN A 183 17.57 -16.47 -12.50
C ASN A 183 16.77 -17.29 -11.48
N LYS A 184 15.73 -17.99 -11.93
CA LYS A 184 14.85 -18.87 -11.14
C LYS A 184 14.39 -20.07 -11.97
N GLU A 185 13.77 -21.07 -11.31
CA GLU A 185 13.15 -22.22 -11.98
C GLU A 185 12.03 -21.78 -12.92
N VAL A 186 12.01 -22.33 -14.14
CA VAL A 186 11.01 -22.03 -15.16
C VAL A 186 10.27 -23.28 -15.60
N ASN A 187 8.95 -23.18 -15.65
CA ASN A 187 8.09 -24.17 -16.28
C ASN A 187 7.96 -23.87 -17.78
N CYS A 188 7.76 -24.91 -18.55
CA CYS A 188 7.43 -24.81 -19.96
C CYS A 188 5.90 -24.78 -20.12
N ALA A 189 5.34 -23.62 -20.43
CA ALA A 189 3.89 -23.44 -20.49
C ALA A 189 3.34 -23.74 -21.89
N SER A 190 3.32 -22.77 -22.79
CA SER A 190 2.78 -22.94 -24.12
C SER A 190 3.40 -21.97 -25.12
N GLY A 191 3.53 -22.37 -26.37
CA GLY A 191 4.05 -21.51 -27.40
C GLY A 191 5.27 -22.09 -28.12
N ASN A 192 5.94 -21.23 -28.91
CA ASN A 192 7.03 -21.63 -29.77
C ASN A 192 8.29 -20.81 -29.50
N ILE A 193 9.42 -21.46 -29.73
CA ILE A 193 10.74 -20.85 -29.81
C ILE A 193 11.13 -20.92 -31.31
N TYR A 194 11.46 -19.78 -31.89
CA TYR A 194 11.87 -19.68 -33.30
C TYR A 194 13.37 -19.48 -33.35
N ILE A 195 14.02 -20.26 -34.23
CA ILE A 195 15.41 -20.11 -34.58
C ILE A 195 15.45 -19.71 -36.06
N GLU A 196 15.82 -18.48 -36.34
CA GLU A 196 15.70 -17.86 -37.65
C GLU A 196 17.05 -17.37 -38.14
N SER A 197 17.41 -17.69 -39.40
CA SER A 197 18.60 -17.12 -40.03
C SER A 197 18.39 -15.65 -40.40
N GLU A 198 19.46 -14.84 -40.33
CA GLU A 198 19.40 -13.40 -40.64
C GLU A 198 18.90 -13.11 -42.08
N ASP A 199 19.19 -13.99 -43.02
CA ASP A 199 18.79 -13.89 -44.43
C ASP A 199 17.42 -14.53 -44.72
N ASN A 200 16.73 -15.05 -43.71
CA ASN A 200 15.47 -15.81 -43.80
C ASN A 200 15.55 -17.07 -44.68
N SER A 201 16.74 -17.61 -44.93
CA SER A 201 16.90 -18.83 -45.73
C SER A 201 16.53 -20.08 -44.93
N SER A 202 16.66 -20.04 -43.62
CA SER A 202 16.37 -21.14 -42.69
C SER A 202 15.59 -20.66 -41.48
N SER A 203 14.55 -21.39 -41.09
CA SER A 203 13.74 -21.09 -39.93
C SER A 203 13.19 -22.39 -39.31
N PHE A 204 13.29 -22.51 -38.00
CA PHE A 204 12.73 -23.62 -37.21
C PHE A 204 11.78 -23.08 -36.16
N ALA A 205 10.61 -23.67 -36.03
CA ALA A 205 9.70 -23.43 -34.93
C ALA A 205 9.70 -24.66 -34.01
N VAL A 206 10.13 -24.48 -32.78
CA VAL A 206 10.15 -25.53 -31.75
C VAL A 206 9.06 -25.24 -30.75
N ASN A 207 8.03 -26.10 -30.70
CA ASN A 207 7.03 -25.99 -29.65
C ASN A 207 7.66 -26.40 -28.30
N VAL A 208 7.41 -25.62 -27.25
CA VAL A 208 8.01 -25.84 -25.94
C VAL A 208 7.67 -27.21 -25.31
N ALA A 209 6.52 -27.80 -25.69
CA ALA A 209 6.12 -29.14 -25.26
C ALA A 209 6.82 -30.28 -26.02
N ASN A 210 7.70 -29.97 -26.97
CA ASN A 210 8.44 -30.99 -27.74
C ASN A 210 9.51 -31.63 -26.85
N GLN A 211 9.75 -32.93 -27.04
CA GLN A 211 10.77 -33.70 -26.28
C GLN A 211 12.21 -33.22 -26.49
N ILE A 212 12.47 -32.42 -27.53
CA ILE A 212 13.77 -31.77 -27.74
C ILE A 212 14.00 -30.55 -26.82
N VAL A 213 12.98 -30.08 -26.13
CA VAL A 213 13.09 -29.08 -25.07
C VAL A 213 13.11 -29.80 -23.73
N THR A 214 14.19 -29.65 -22.99
CA THR A 214 14.41 -30.33 -21.70
C THR A 214 14.78 -29.32 -20.63
N GLY A 215 14.65 -29.70 -19.35
CA GLY A 215 14.97 -28.82 -18.22
C GLY A 215 13.79 -28.02 -17.66
N CYS A 216 12.56 -28.21 -18.16
CA CYS A 216 11.37 -27.59 -17.57
C CYS A 216 11.24 -27.92 -16.08
N GLY A 217 10.96 -26.92 -15.24
CA GLY A 217 10.99 -27.05 -13.78
C GLY A 217 12.39 -26.83 -13.17
N THR A 218 13.35 -26.31 -13.93
CA THR A 218 14.70 -25.95 -13.45
C THR A 218 15.09 -24.55 -13.95
N GLU A 219 16.23 -24.03 -13.48
CA GLU A 219 16.80 -22.75 -13.96
C GLU A 219 17.39 -22.84 -15.38
N THR A 220 17.50 -24.05 -15.96
CA THR A 220 18.22 -24.25 -17.23
C THR A 220 17.38 -25.06 -18.21
N ILE A 221 17.07 -24.44 -19.33
CA ILE A 221 16.37 -25.07 -20.45
C ILE A 221 17.38 -25.39 -21.55
N THR A 222 17.31 -26.61 -22.09
CA THR A 222 18.13 -27.05 -23.23
C THR A 222 17.21 -27.38 -24.41
N ILE A 223 17.55 -26.89 -25.58
CA ILE A 223 16.86 -27.13 -26.83
C ILE A 223 17.84 -27.86 -27.75
N ASP A 224 17.59 -29.15 -27.97
CA ASP A 224 18.32 -30.01 -28.90
C ASP A 224 17.70 -29.82 -30.30
N LEU A 225 18.46 -29.21 -31.22
CA LEU A 225 17.91 -28.85 -32.53
C LEU A 225 17.69 -30.12 -33.39
N PRO A 226 16.55 -30.21 -34.10
CA PRO A 226 16.23 -31.41 -34.88
C PRO A 226 17.10 -31.58 -36.12
N THR A 227 17.83 -30.54 -36.49
CA THR A 227 18.75 -30.52 -37.65
C THR A 227 19.90 -29.58 -37.37
N ASP A 228 21.06 -29.87 -37.94
CA ASP A 228 22.21 -28.98 -37.88
C ASP A 228 21.93 -27.62 -38.51
N LEU A 229 22.54 -26.57 -37.97
CA LEU A 229 22.50 -25.22 -38.50
C LEU A 229 23.38 -25.13 -39.77
N GLU A 230 23.13 -24.10 -40.60
CA GLU A 230 23.94 -23.86 -41.82
C GLU A 230 25.26 -23.16 -41.47
N TYR A 231 26.31 -23.50 -42.22
CA TYR A 231 27.63 -22.89 -42.09
C TYR A 231 27.60 -21.41 -42.45
N GLU A 232 28.43 -20.61 -41.81
CA GLU A 232 28.62 -19.18 -42.07
C GLU A 232 27.31 -18.34 -42.01
N THR A 233 26.31 -18.83 -41.28
CA THR A 233 24.98 -18.22 -41.16
C THR A 233 24.79 -17.69 -39.76
N LYS A 234 24.25 -16.47 -39.62
CA LYS A 234 23.84 -15.88 -38.34
C LYS A 234 22.39 -16.25 -38.05
N TYR A 235 22.13 -16.66 -36.82
CA TYR A 235 20.80 -17.03 -36.33
C TYR A 235 20.35 -16.15 -35.17
N TYR A 236 19.03 -15.93 -35.06
CA TYR A 236 18.36 -15.32 -33.94
C TYR A 236 17.46 -16.36 -33.25
N VAL A 237 17.40 -16.29 -31.93
CA VAL A 237 16.45 -17.07 -31.14
C VAL A 237 15.37 -16.14 -30.65
N LEU A 238 14.12 -16.36 -31.05
CA LEU A 238 12.95 -15.59 -30.65
C LEU A 238 12.06 -16.50 -29.81
N ILE A 239 11.66 -16.03 -28.64
CA ILE A 239 10.84 -16.77 -27.68
C ILE A 239 9.53 -16.04 -27.50
N GLU A 240 8.40 -16.72 -27.74
CA GLU A 240 7.08 -16.16 -27.42
C GLU A 240 6.96 -15.92 -25.92
N ASN A 241 6.28 -14.87 -25.51
CA ASN A 241 6.14 -14.46 -24.10
C ASN A 241 5.33 -15.42 -23.21
N THR A 242 4.73 -16.44 -23.82
CA THR A 242 3.97 -17.49 -23.15
C THR A 242 4.72 -18.80 -22.99
N VAL A 243 5.99 -18.87 -23.42
CA VAL A 243 6.77 -20.12 -23.47
C VAL A 243 7.25 -20.54 -22.10
N PHE A 244 7.76 -19.59 -21.32
CA PHE A 244 8.31 -19.85 -19.99
C PHE A 244 7.56 -19.03 -18.95
N GLU A 245 7.25 -19.67 -17.84
CA GLU A 245 6.64 -19.08 -16.67
C GLU A 245 7.32 -19.62 -15.40
N ASP A 246 7.25 -18.91 -14.29
CA ASP A 246 7.70 -19.46 -13.01
C ASP A 246 6.67 -20.45 -12.42
N ILE A 247 6.91 -20.92 -11.20
CA ILE A 247 6.02 -21.87 -10.51
C ILE A 247 4.65 -21.25 -10.19
N LEU A 248 4.53 -19.93 -10.20
CA LEU A 248 3.29 -19.19 -9.94
C LEU A 248 2.54 -18.83 -11.22
N GLY A 249 3.12 -19.07 -12.41
CA GLY A 249 2.52 -18.78 -13.71
C GLY A 249 2.80 -17.36 -14.24
N ASN A 250 3.88 -16.73 -13.75
CA ASN A 250 4.31 -15.38 -14.16
C ASN A 250 5.30 -15.42 -15.31
#